data_e0092a1e2309f4d89bc565888865f8c8
#
_entry.id   e0092a1e2309f4d89bc565888865f8c8
#
_cell.length_a   1.000
_cell.length_b   1.000
_cell.length_c   1.000
_cell.angle_alpha   90.00
_cell.angle_beta   90.00
_cell.angle_gamma   90.00
#
_symmetry.space_group_name_H-M   'P 1'
#
loop_
_entity.id
_entity.type
_entity.pdbx_description
1 polymer ?
#
loop_
_entity_poly.entity_id
_entity_poly.type
_entity_poly.pdbx_seq_one_letter_code
_entity_poly.pdbx_strand_id
1 'polypeptide(L)'
;MQRVRFSSPDAYDKFRTVFSDVRHHLLTKPGFIHLTWWEHPDEPGWYNEISMWASKEAVDDWHMDTYHKHAKEWAANGAIMEDIITNFELKATRLLRICPTCGTLQDKEYELASEQKVLEEPCPKCGFNFPVAKATDNSTAVFKDI
;
A
#
# COMPACT_ATOMS: atom_id res chain seq x y z
N MET A 1 7.78 -5.08 -1.88
CA MET A 1 8.02 -3.78 -2.51
C MET A 1 8.42 -4.00 -3.95
N GLN A 2 7.86 -3.22 -4.85
CA GLN A 2 8.21 -3.20 -6.26
C GLN A 2 8.72 -1.80 -6.60
N ARG A 3 9.77 -1.72 -7.41
CA ARG A 3 10.25 -0.50 -8.04
C ARG A 3 10.18 -0.71 -9.54
N VAL A 4 9.45 0.13 -10.23
CA VAL A 4 9.20 -0.05 -11.66
C VAL A 4 9.50 1.22 -12.44
N ARG A 5 10.08 1.07 -13.63
CA ARG A 5 10.26 2.13 -14.61
C ARG A 5 9.55 1.78 -15.91
N PHE A 6 8.67 2.66 -16.34
CA PHE A 6 7.93 2.48 -17.59
C PHE A 6 8.78 2.87 -18.80
N SER A 7 8.47 2.26 -19.94
CA SER A 7 9.18 2.51 -21.19
C SER A 7 8.87 3.89 -21.79
N SER A 8 7.74 4.48 -21.44
CA SER A 8 7.30 5.80 -21.87
C SER A 8 6.22 6.37 -20.95
N PRO A 9 5.96 7.68 -20.99
CA PRO A 9 4.78 8.28 -20.34
C PRO A 9 3.47 7.63 -20.75
N ASP A 10 3.28 7.32 -22.04
CA ASP A 10 2.09 6.64 -22.55
C ASP A 10 1.91 5.24 -21.94
N ALA A 11 3.01 4.53 -21.68
CA ALA A 11 2.97 3.23 -21.02
C ALA A 11 2.51 3.39 -19.56
N TYR A 12 2.94 4.43 -18.87
CA TYR A 12 2.48 4.75 -17.52
C TYR A 12 0.98 5.11 -17.50
N ASP A 13 0.49 5.93 -18.43
CA ASP A 13 -0.93 6.29 -18.50
C ASP A 13 -1.83 5.07 -18.76
N LYS A 14 -1.39 4.16 -19.62
CA LYS A 14 -2.06 2.86 -19.83
C LYS A 14 -2.02 1.99 -18.59
N PHE A 15 -0.88 1.96 -17.87
CA PHE A 15 -0.75 1.25 -16.61
C PHE A 15 -1.80 1.70 -15.60
N ARG A 16 -2.02 3.01 -15.44
CA ARG A 16 -3.03 3.55 -14.51
C ARG A 16 -4.42 2.95 -14.76
N THR A 17 -4.79 2.75 -16.01
CA THR A 17 -6.07 2.14 -16.39
C THR A 17 -6.10 0.66 -16.01
N VAL A 18 -5.09 -0.09 -16.44
CA VAL A 18 -4.96 -1.54 -16.12
C VAL A 18 -4.89 -1.75 -14.60
N PHE A 19 -4.11 -0.91 -13.93
CA PHE A 19 -3.92 -1.01 -12.49
C PHE A 19 -5.19 -0.72 -11.68
N SER A 20 -6.07 0.14 -12.17
CA SER A 20 -7.37 0.38 -11.52
C SER A 20 -8.19 -0.91 -11.41
N ASP A 21 -8.26 -1.68 -12.48
CA ASP A 21 -8.99 -2.94 -12.51
C ASP A 21 -8.31 -4.01 -11.64
N VAL A 22 -6.98 -4.13 -11.77
CA VAL A 22 -6.16 -5.04 -10.97
C VAL A 22 -6.31 -4.72 -9.48
N ARG A 23 -6.30 -3.45 -9.11
CA ARG A 23 -6.46 -2.99 -7.72
C ARG A 23 -7.83 -3.32 -7.16
N HIS A 24 -8.90 -3.11 -7.93
CA HIS A 24 -10.25 -3.52 -7.52
C HIS A 24 -10.31 -5.00 -7.18
N HIS A 25 -9.72 -5.82 -8.03
CA HIS A 25 -9.64 -7.26 -7.80
C HIS A 25 -8.76 -7.61 -6.59
N LEU A 26 -7.61 -6.92 -6.45
CA LEU A 26 -6.69 -7.09 -5.33
C LEU A 26 -7.36 -6.87 -3.97
N LEU A 27 -8.21 -5.84 -3.85
CA LEU A 27 -8.95 -5.52 -2.64
C LEU A 27 -9.90 -6.63 -2.18
N THR A 28 -10.26 -7.56 -3.06
CA THR A 28 -11.11 -8.72 -2.73
C THR A 28 -10.32 -9.94 -2.29
N LYS A 29 -8.98 -9.91 -2.35
CA LYS A 29 -8.14 -11.08 -2.08
C LYS A 29 -8.01 -11.35 -0.58
N PRO A 30 -8.23 -12.60 -0.16
CA PRO A 30 -7.96 -13.01 1.22
C PRO A 30 -6.50 -12.72 1.59
N GLY A 31 -6.30 -12.15 2.77
CA GLY A 31 -4.97 -11.84 3.27
C GLY A 31 -4.32 -10.58 2.70
N PHE A 32 -4.94 -9.89 1.74
CA PHE A 32 -4.49 -8.56 1.35
C PHE A 32 -4.80 -7.55 2.46
N ILE A 33 -3.82 -6.70 2.80
CA ILE A 33 -3.95 -5.71 3.87
C ILE A 33 -3.92 -4.29 3.32
N HIS A 34 -2.88 -3.94 2.55
CA HIS A 34 -2.68 -2.57 2.08
C HIS A 34 -1.80 -2.51 0.84
N LEU A 35 -1.98 -1.45 0.05
CA LEU A 35 -1.11 -1.10 -1.06
C LEU A 35 -0.91 0.40 -1.12
N THR A 36 0.34 0.82 -1.28
CA THR A 36 0.74 2.21 -1.52
C THR A 36 1.55 2.29 -2.80
N TRP A 37 1.28 3.32 -3.60
CA TRP A 37 1.96 3.59 -4.86
C TRP A 37 2.36 5.07 -4.92
N TRP A 38 3.60 5.37 -5.36
CA TRP A 38 4.06 6.77 -5.55
C TRP A 38 5.22 6.84 -6.52
N GLU A 39 5.37 7.99 -7.21
CA GLU A 39 6.58 8.29 -7.97
C GLU A 39 7.74 8.62 -7.04
N HIS A 40 8.96 8.16 -7.38
CA HIS A 40 10.13 8.44 -6.56
C HIS A 40 10.52 9.92 -6.72
N PRO A 41 10.62 10.71 -5.63
CA PRO A 41 10.82 12.16 -5.71
C PRO A 41 12.16 12.56 -6.34
N ASP A 42 13.21 11.79 -6.12
CA ASP A 42 14.58 12.07 -6.57
C ASP A 42 14.98 11.28 -7.83
N GLU A 43 14.14 10.37 -8.31
CA GLU A 43 14.38 9.54 -9.48
C GLU A 43 13.16 9.58 -10.41
N PRO A 44 12.96 10.66 -11.18
CA PRO A 44 11.80 10.80 -12.06
C PRO A 44 11.63 9.61 -13.01
N GLY A 45 10.39 9.16 -13.16
CA GLY A 45 10.04 7.99 -13.99
C GLY A 45 10.21 6.64 -13.30
N TRP A 46 10.75 6.62 -12.07
CA TRP A 46 10.67 5.47 -11.18
C TRP A 46 9.46 5.56 -10.27
N TYR A 47 8.72 4.48 -10.17
CA TYR A 47 7.56 4.35 -9.30
C TYR A 47 7.81 3.24 -8.27
N ASN A 48 7.31 3.47 -7.07
CA ASN A 48 7.40 2.50 -5.99
C ASN A 48 6.02 2.00 -5.62
N GLU A 49 5.93 0.72 -5.32
CA GLU A 49 4.76 0.08 -4.75
C GLU A 49 5.16 -0.68 -3.50
N ILE A 50 4.39 -0.54 -2.44
CA ILE A 50 4.46 -1.44 -1.29
C ILE A 50 3.08 -2.07 -1.12
N SER A 51 3.01 -3.38 -1.29
CA SER A 51 1.84 -4.17 -0.90
C SER A 51 2.13 -4.95 0.38
N MET A 52 1.13 -5.00 1.25
CA MET A 52 1.20 -5.71 2.54
C MET A 52 0.18 -6.83 2.55
N TRP A 53 0.60 -7.98 3.09
CA TRP A 53 -0.15 -9.21 3.08
C TRP A 53 -0.08 -9.90 4.44
N ALA A 54 -1.13 -10.62 4.81
CA ALA A 54 -1.22 -11.33 6.07
C ALA A 54 -0.25 -12.54 6.16
N SER A 55 0.10 -13.13 5.02
CA SER A 55 1.01 -14.26 4.96
C SER A 55 1.70 -14.37 3.59
N LYS A 56 2.75 -15.19 3.54
CA LYS A 56 3.43 -15.54 2.29
C LYS A 56 2.49 -16.29 1.34
N GLU A 57 1.66 -17.17 1.85
CA GLU A 57 0.71 -17.96 1.05
C GLU A 57 -0.26 -17.03 0.31
N ALA A 58 -0.75 -15.96 0.97
CA ALA A 58 -1.61 -14.98 0.33
C ALA A 58 -0.91 -14.22 -0.82
N VAL A 59 0.39 -13.94 -0.68
CA VAL A 59 1.21 -13.38 -1.77
C VAL A 59 1.37 -14.39 -2.90
N ASP A 60 1.65 -15.65 -2.58
CA ASP A 60 1.83 -16.70 -3.57
C ASP A 60 0.53 -16.93 -4.37
N ASP A 61 -0.62 -16.95 -3.70
CA ASP A 61 -1.94 -17.05 -4.34
C ASP A 61 -2.21 -15.87 -5.28
N TRP A 62 -1.84 -14.66 -4.86
CA TRP A 62 -1.90 -13.46 -5.70
C TRP A 62 -1.03 -13.60 -6.95
N HIS A 63 0.19 -14.12 -6.80
CA HIS A 63 1.08 -14.33 -7.94
C HIS A 63 0.54 -15.34 -8.97
N MET A 64 -0.29 -16.26 -8.52
CA MET A 64 -0.97 -17.25 -9.37
C MET A 64 -2.31 -16.77 -9.93
N ASP A 65 -2.80 -15.63 -9.45
CA ASP A 65 -4.08 -15.08 -9.85
C ASP A 65 -4.12 -14.68 -11.33
N THR A 66 -5.26 -14.89 -11.97
CA THR A 66 -5.45 -14.64 -13.41
C THR A 66 -5.31 -13.16 -13.75
N TYR A 67 -5.88 -12.27 -12.94
CA TYR A 67 -5.75 -10.83 -13.17
C TYR A 67 -4.30 -10.36 -13.07
N HIS A 68 -3.58 -10.87 -12.07
CA HIS A 68 -2.16 -10.54 -11.90
C HIS A 68 -1.31 -11.09 -13.08
N LYS A 69 -1.63 -12.28 -13.58
CA LYS A 69 -0.96 -12.83 -14.77
C LYS A 69 -1.19 -11.97 -16.01
N HIS A 70 -2.42 -11.52 -16.25
CA HIS A 70 -2.69 -10.59 -17.36
C HIS A 70 -1.95 -9.26 -17.23
N ALA A 71 -1.86 -8.70 -16.03
CA ALA A 71 -1.07 -7.50 -15.79
C ALA A 71 0.42 -7.72 -16.09
N LYS A 72 0.97 -8.88 -15.70
CA LYS A 72 2.35 -9.26 -16.02
C LYS A 72 2.57 -9.46 -17.52
N GLU A 73 1.65 -10.09 -18.22
CA GLU A 73 1.71 -10.25 -19.69
C GLU A 73 1.72 -8.89 -20.40
N TRP A 74 0.85 -7.98 -19.95
CA TRP A 74 0.85 -6.61 -20.46
C TRP A 74 2.20 -5.91 -20.21
N ALA A 75 2.75 -6.02 -19.01
CA ALA A 75 4.04 -5.45 -18.64
C ALA A 75 5.19 -6.00 -19.50
N ALA A 76 5.21 -7.33 -19.71
CA ALA A 76 6.21 -8.03 -20.50
C ALA A 76 6.18 -7.66 -22.01
N ASN A 77 5.06 -7.13 -22.50
CA ASN A 77 4.93 -6.64 -23.88
C ASN A 77 5.58 -5.26 -24.11
N GLY A 78 6.57 -4.87 -23.30
CA GLY A 78 7.39 -3.69 -23.50
C GLY A 78 6.84 -2.43 -22.81
N ALA A 79 5.83 -2.54 -21.97
CA ALA A 79 5.32 -1.41 -21.19
C ALA A 79 6.26 -1.05 -20.02
N ILE A 80 6.93 -2.05 -19.43
CA ILE A 80 7.90 -1.86 -18.36
C ILE A 80 9.32 -2.03 -18.90
N MET A 81 10.20 -1.10 -18.56
CA MET A 81 11.62 -1.14 -18.91
C MET A 81 12.44 -1.85 -17.85
N GLU A 82 12.15 -1.58 -16.59
CA GLU A 82 12.83 -2.18 -15.44
C GLU A 82 11.83 -2.45 -14.32
N ASP A 83 11.99 -3.58 -13.66
CA ASP A 83 11.15 -3.99 -12.53
C ASP A 83 12.01 -4.70 -11.49
N ILE A 84 12.03 -4.15 -10.27
CA ILE A 84 12.78 -4.68 -9.13
C ILE A 84 11.78 -5.06 -8.04
N ILE A 85 11.65 -6.36 -7.78
CA ILE A 85 10.75 -6.88 -6.76
C ILE A 85 11.57 -7.34 -5.56
N THR A 86 11.21 -6.82 -4.37
CA THR A 86 11.83 -7.22 -3.10
C THR A 86 10.76 -7.64 -2.10
N ASN A 87 10.90 -8.83 -1.55
CA ASN A 87 10.02 -9.34 -0.51
C ASN A 87 10.62 -9.07 0.86
N PHE A 88 9.79 -8.55 1.76
CA PHE A 88 10.14 -8.28 3.16
C PHE A 88 9.22 -9.07 4.08
N GLU A 89 9.74 -9.49 5.20
CA GLU A 89 8.94 -10.00 6.29
C GLU A 89 8.73 -8.88 7.33
N LEU A 90 7.47 -8.61 7.67
CA LEU A 90 7.14 -7.64 8.72
C LEU A 90 7.52 -8.23 10.08
N LYS A 91 8.43 -7.60 10.79
CA LYS A 91 8.87 -8.02 12.14
C LYS A 91 8.06 -7.40 13.26
N ALA A 92 7.70 -6.13 13.10
CA ALA A 92 6.92 -5.40 14.10
C ALA A 92 6.25 -4.18 13.47
N THR A 93 5.10 -3.81 14.00
CA THR A 93 4.45 -2.52 13.75
C THR A 93 4.35 -1.76 15.05
N ARG A 94 4.67 -0.46 15.03
CA ARG A 94 4.73 0.37 16.24
C ARG A 94 4.04 1.70 16.01
N LEU A 95 3.14 2.06 16.91
CA LEU A 95 2.52 3.39 16.95
C LEU A 95 3.30 4.29 17.89
N LEU A 96 3.75 5.42 17.38
CA LEU A 96 4.33 6.51 18.15
C LEU A 96 3.48 7.77 17.94
N ARG A 97 2.87 8.30 18.99
CA ARG A 97 2.11 9.54 18.92
C ARG A 97 2.16 10.35 20.22
N ILE A 98 2.09 11.68 20.09
CA ILE A 98 2.04 12.60 21.22
C ILE A 98 0.63 13.17 21.32
N CYS A 99 0.05 13.12 22.51
CA CYS A 99 -1.26 13.72 22.76
C CYS A 99 -1.18 15.25 22.69
N PRO A 100 -1.94 15.92 21.81
CA PRO A 100 -1.90 17.37 21.66
C PRO A 100 -2.48 18.11 22.89
N THR A 101 -3.28 17.42 23.72
CA THR A 101 -3.90 18.02 24.90
C THR A 101 -3.03 17.96 26.13
N CYS A 102 -2.32 16.84 26.37
CA CYS A 102 -1.56 16.67 27.63
C CYS A 102 -0.08 16.33 27.43
N GLY A 103 0.41 16.30 26.18
CA GLY A 103 1.80 16.02 25.85
C GLY A 103 2.27 14.59 26.12
N THR A 104 1.35 13.67 26.50
CA THR A 104 1.74 12.29 26.79
C THR A 104 2.17 11.57 25.51
N LEU A 105 3.39 11.04 25.53
CA LEU A 105 3.89 10.14 24.51
C LEU A 105 3.22 8.77 24.67
N GLN A 106 2.64 8.25 23.61
CA GLN A 106 2.20 6.87 23.50
C GLN A 106 3.13 6.16 22.51
N ASP A 107 3.66 5.04 22.94
CA ASP A 107 4.58 4.20 22.19
C ASP A 107 4.23 2.75 22.45
N LYS A 108 3.68 2.05 21.43
CA LYS A 108 3.26 0.66 21.58
C LYS A 108 3.40 -0.14 20.31
N GLU A 109 3.75 -1.39 20.44
CA GLU A 109 3.64 -2.36 19.36
C GLU A 109 2.20 -2.83 19.18
N TYR A 110 1.84 -3.21 17.95
CA TYR A 110 0.53 -3.76 17.62
C TYR A 110 0.59 -4.68 16.41
N GLU A 111 -0.38 -5.57 16.33
CA GLU A 111 -0.58 -6.40 15.14
C GLU A 111 -1.22 -5.57 14.03
N LEU A 112 -0.67 -5.62 12.82
CA LEU A 112 -1.14 -4.82 11.68
C LEU A 112 -2.65 -5.01 11.40
N ALA A 113 -3.18 -6.21 11.60
CA ALA A 113 -4.61 -6.49 11.48
C ALA A 113 -5.48 -5.73 12.51
N SER A 114 -4.89 -5.18 13.58
CA SER A 114 -5.57 -4.39 14.62
C SER A 114 -5.36 -2.88 14.47
N GLU A 115 -4.74 -2.42 13.38
CA GLU A 115 -4.34 -1.01 13.19
C GLU A 115 -5.48 -0.04 13.44
N GLN A 116 -6.64 -0.24 12.81
CA GLN A 116 -7.78 0.64 12.95
C GLN A 116 -8.21 0.80 14.41
N LYS A 117 -8.29 -0.33 15.15
CA LYS A 117 -8.63 -0.33 16.56
C LYS A 117 -7.61 0.44 17.40
N VAL A 118 -6.33 0.28 17.11
CA VAL A 118 -5.24 0.94 17.82
C VAL A 118 -5.24 2.45 17.56
N LEU A 119 -5.52 2.86 16.33
CA LEU A 119 -5.61 4.28 15.97
C LEU A 119 -6.80 4.98 16.65
N GLU A 120 -7.90 4.27 16.90
CA GLU A 120 -9.09 4.78 17.59
C GLU A 120 -8.95 4.86 19.11
N GLU A 121 -7.92 4.26 19.71
CA GLU A 121 -7.71 4.30 21.16
C GLU A 121 -7.50 5.74 21.64
N PRO A 122 -8.23 6.16 22.71
CA PRO A 122 -8.02 7.48 23.30
C PRO A 122 -6.67 7.59 24.00
N CYS A 123 -6.28 8.83 24.30
CA CYS A 123 -5.11 9.09 25.13
C CYS A 123 -5.26 8.41 26.51
N PRO A 124 -4.33 7.55 26.94
CA PRO A 124 -4.46 6.81 28.20
C PRO A 124 -4.41 7.71 29.45
N LYS A 125 -3.92 8.96 29.31
CA LYS A 125 -3.81 9.90 30.42
C LYS A 125 -5.00 10.83 30.56
N CYS A 126 -5.50 11.40 29.45
CA CYS A 126 -6.53 12.43 29.51
C CYS A 126 -7.81 12.10 28.74
N GLY A 127 -7.90 10.94 28.11
CA GLY A 127 -9.07 10.52 27.34
C GLY A 127 -9.28 11.26 26.00
N PHE A 128 -8.32 12.07 25.55
CA PHE A 128 -8.43 12.76 24.25
C PHE A 128 -8.59 11.75 23.12
N ASN A 129 -9.65 11.91 22.32
CA ASN A 129 -9.84 11.09 21.13
C ASN A 129 -9.03 11.67 19.97
N PHE A 130 -8.10 10.88 19.45
CA PHE A 130 -7.32 11.28 18.28
C PHE A 130 -8.20 11.27 17.04
N PRO A 131 -8.11 12.30 16.18
CA PRO A 131 -8.79 12.28 14.90
C PRO A 131 -8.19 11.17 14.04
N VAL A 132 -8.95 10.12 13.84
CA VAL A 132 -8.60 9.08 12.88
C VAL A 132 -9.16 9.53 11.54
N ALA A 133 -8.29 9.67 10.53
CA ALA A 133 -8.77 9.78 9.17
C ALA A 133 -9.62 8.54 8.91
N LYS A 134 -10.90 8.75 8.60
CA LYS A 134 -11.73 7.64 8.13
C LYS A 134 -10.91 6.98 7.03
N ALA A 135 -10.79 5.65 7.07
CA ALA A 135 -10.27 4.92 5.93
C ALA A 135 -11.09 5.39 4.74
N THR A 136 -10.59 6.41 4.07
CA THR A 136 -11.16 6.82 2.80
C THR A 136 -11.06 5.56 1.99
N ASP A 137 -12.15 5.19 1.38
CA ASP A 137 -12.12 4.16 0.36
C ASP A 137 -10.95 4.51 -0.56
N ASN A 138 -9.80 3.88 -0.28
CA ASN A 138 -8.53 4.17 -0.95
C ASN A 138 -8.58 3.83 -2.44
N SER A 139 -9.77 3.45 -2.93
CA SER A 139 -10.03 3.20 -4.35
C SER A 139 -9.85 4.45 -5.22
N THR A 140 -9.97 5.66 -4.65
CA THR A 140 -9.95 6.90 -5.45
C THR A 140 -8.88 7.91 -5.03
N ALA A 141 -8.24 7.77 -3.87
CA ALA A 141 -7.35 8.79 -3.33
C ALA A 141 -5.95 8.82 -3.97
N VAL A 142 -5.47 7.71 -4.53
CA VAL A 142 -4.10 7.61 -5.07
C VAL A 142 -3.95 8.30 -6.44
N PHE A 143 -5.05 8.61 -7.12
CA PHE A 143 -4.98 9.14 -8.49
C PHE A 143 -5.73 10.47 -8.70
N LYS A 144 -6.19 11.15 -7.63
CA LYS A 144 -6.87 12.44 -7.79
C LYS A 144 -5.93 13.63 -7.97
N ASP A 145 -4.67 13.50 -7.61
CA ASP A 145 -3.71 14.60 -7.58
C ASP A 145 -2.40 14.29 -8.36
N ILE A 146 -2.46 13.37 -9.34
CA ILE A 146 -1.34 13.13 -10.25
C ILE A 146 -1.78 13.41 -11.68
#